data_dcfffefd07565004ce61e1c3051d3b3d
#
_entry.id   dcfffefd07565004ce61e1c3051d3b3d
#
_cell.length_a   1.000
_cell.length_b   1.000
_cell.length_c   1.000
_cell.angle_alpha   90.00
_cell.angle_beta   90.00
_cell.angle_gamma   90.00
#
_symmetry.space_group_name_H-M   'P 1'
#
loop_
_entity.id
_entity.type
_entity.pdbx_description
1 polymer ?
#
loop_
_entity_poly.entity_id
_entity_poly.type
_entity_poly.pdbx_seq_one_letter_code
_entity_poly.pdbx_strand_id
1 'polypeptide(L)'
;MEQRRRIRRPPTGRRLRTGAARRPGDGWQAPPPRQRVFDRRRARRRRRMGRRLLALGAFLLALAGVWRLSAWAAEGMQALLKEAPSAPVSRPAESTPASAPAAESWELTLVNADHPLPADWQVQTVEVAGGERVDERILPALQQLFDAARAEGLYPVVASGWRTGEEQRQIMEDKVEAYRQEGYPEDLARQAAARWVAQPGTSEHELGLAVDINPDASMGTGQELYDWLLEHAWEYGFIKRYPADKVDITGIANEPWHYRYVGPQAARAITEQGLCLEEYLGQA
;
A
#
# COMPACT_ATOMS: atom_id res chain seq x y z
N MET A 1 -67.25 10.96 33.09
CA MET A 1 -66.22 12.04 33.10
C MET A 1 -65.59 12.10 31.73
N GLU A 2 -66.00 13.07 31.00
CA GLU A 2 -65.81 13.22 29.54
C GLU A 2 -64.69 14.24 29.30
N GLN A 3 -63.53 13.80 28.77
CA GLN A 3 -62.46 14.70 28.42
C GLN A 3 -62.51 15.03 26.91
N ARG A 4 -62.96 16.25 26.63
CA ARG A 4 -63.04 16.84 25.29
C ARG A 4 -61.65 17.05 24.69
N ARG A 5 -61.30 16.41 23.54
CA ARG A 5 -60.17 16.67 22.71
C ARG A 5 -60.35 18.03 21.98
N ARG A 6 -59.48 18.97 22.24
CA ARG A 6 -59.39 20.26 21.54
C ARG A 6 -58.64 20.03 20.20
N ILE A 7 -59.39 20.22 19.13
CA ILE A 7 -58.89 20.25 17.75
C ILE A 7 -58.21 21.63 17.55
N ARG A 8 -56.88 21.64 17.27
CA ARG A 8 -56.15 22.87 16.85
C ARG A 8 -56.30 23.00 15.32
N ARG A 9 -56.82 24.18 14.89
CA ARG A 9 -56.91 24.61 13.48
C ARG A 9 -55.50 25.04 13.00
N PRO A 10 -55.15 24.81 11.73
CA PRO A 10 -53.91 25.33 11.14
C PRO A 10 -54.07 26.82 10.77
N PRO A 11 -52.97 27.61 10.74
CA PRO A 11 -53.01 28.99 10.34
C PRO A 11 -53.11 29.16 8.83
N THR A 12 -54.07 29.89 8.40
CA THR A 12 -54.31 30.37 7.03
C THR A 12 -53.39 31.55 6.70
N GLY A 13 -52.88 31.59 5.48
CA GLY A 13 -52.52 32.86 4.86
C GLY A 13 -51.07 33.08 4.49
N ARG A 14 -50.58 32.41 3.42
CA ARG A 14 -49.42 32.92 2.69
C ARG A 14 -49.91 33.71 1.48
N ARG A 15 -49.84 35.05 1.58
CA ARG A 15 -50.12 35.95 0.46
C ARG A 15 -49.11 35.75 -0.65
N LEU A 16 -49.57 35.42 -1.83
CA LEU A 16 -48.82 35.46 -3.08
C LEU A 16 -48.50 36.94 -3.39
N ARG A 17 -47.24 37.30 -3.45
CA ARG A 17 -46.75 38.57 -4.00
C ARG A 17 -46.90 38.49 -5.52
N THR A 18 -47.83 39.28 -6.04
CA THR A 18 -48.00 39.54 -7.47
C THR A 18 -46.72 40.17 -8.03
N GLY A 19 -46.19 39.58 -9.11
CA GLY A 19 -45.01 40.08 -9.80
C GLY A 19 -45.23 41.49 -10.36
N ALA A 20 -44.31 42.37 -10.06
CA ALA A 20 -44.23 43.68 -10.71
C ALA A 20 -43.84 43.49 -12.16
N ALA A 21 -44.63 44.04 -13.06
CA ALA A 21 -44.35 44.08 -14.50
C ALA A 21 -43.02 44.80 -14.76
N ARG A 22 -42.07 44.16 -15.47
CA ARG A 22 -40.82 44.77 -15.93
C ARG A 22 -41.14 45.83 -16.99
N ARG A 23 -40.55 46.99 -16.84
CA ARG A 23 -40.61 48.07 -17.86
C ARG A 23 -39.70 47.69 -19.06
N PRO A 24 -40.09 47.97 -20.31
CA PRO A 24 -39.24 47.77 -21.48
C PRO A 24 -38.20 48.89 -21.51
N GLY A 25 -36.93 48.56 -21.26
CA GLY A 25 -35.82 49.52 -21.32
C GLY A 25 -34.51 49.08 -20.67
N ASP A 26 -34.48 48.03 -19.83
CA ASP A 26 -33.24 47.60 -19.20
C ASP A 26 -32.42 46.73 -20.16
N GLY A 27 -31.47 47.37 -20.82
CA GLY A 27 -30.52 46.74 -21.73
C GLY A 27 -29.75 45.61 -21.05
N TRP A 28 -29.85 44.42 -21.61
CA TRP A 28 -29.10 43.24 -21.22
C TRP A 28 -27.58 43.49 -21.44
N GLN A 29 -26.83 43.75 -20.37
CA GLN A 29 -25.37 43.81 -20.45
C GLN A 29 -24.82 42.38 -20.32
N ALA A 30 -24.21 41.90 -21.38
CA ALA A 30 -23.52 40.61 -21.40
C ALA A 30 -22.36 40.59 -20.39
N PRO A 31 -22.12 39.49 -19.65
CA PRO A 31 -21.00 39.39 -18.73
C PRO A 31 -19.66 39.50 -19.49
N PRO A 32 -18.62 40.12 -18.90
CA PRO A 32 -17.35 40.32 -19.54
C PRO A 32 -16.68 38.95 -19.89
N PRO A 33 -15.95 38.89 -21.00
CA PRO A 33 -15.41 37.62 -21.50
C PRO A 33 -14.43 36.96 -20.51
N ARG A 34 -14.59 35.65 -20.31
CA ARG A 34 -13.84 34.77 -19.40
C ARG A 34 -12.32 34.64 -19.69
N GLN A 35 -11.75 35.46 -20.55
CA GLN A 35 -10.34 35.36 -21.00
C GLN A 35 -9.30 35.59 -19.89
N ARG A 36 -9.57 36.42 -18.87
CA ARG A 36 -8.58 36.74 -17.81
C ARG A 36 -8.24 35.60 -16.85
N VAL A 37 -9.08 34.57 -16.74
CA VAL A 37 -8.84 33.46 -15.82
C VAL A 37 -7.88 32.41 -16.45
N PHE A 38 -7.91 32.27 -17.78
CA PHE A 38 -7.05 31.30 -18.49
C PHE A 38 -5.59 31.75 -18.49
N ASP A 39 -5.30 33.03 -18.57
CA ASP A 39 -3.92 33.54 -18.63
C ASP A 39 -3.19 33.39 -17.28
N ARG A 40 -3.88 33.55 -16.16
CA ARG A 40 -3.29 33.33 -14.83
C ARG A 40 -2.92 31.86 -14.56
N ARG A 41 -3.69 30.91 -15.11
CA ARG A 41 -3.39 29.47 -14.99
C ARG A 41 -2.19 29.06 -15.87
N ARG A 42 -2.06 29.60 -17.07
CA ARG A 42 -0.89 29.38 -17.95
C ARG A 42 0.40 29.95 -17.37
N ALA A 43 0.35 31.13 -16.78
CA ALA A 43 1.51 31.75 -16.14
C ALA A 43 1.99 30.98 -14.90
N ARG A 44 1.06 30.45 -14.07
CA ARG A 44 1.39 29.59 -12.93
C ARG A 44 1.99 28.23 -13.36
N ARG A 45 1.48 27.64 -14.47
CA ARG A 45 2.00 26.38 -15.00
C ARG A 45 3.43 26.54 -15.56
N ARG A 46 3.73 27.65 -16.26
CA ARG A 46 5.08 27.96 -16.75
C ARG A 46 6.08 28.19 -15.60
N ARG A 47 5.70 28.89 -14.53
CA ARG A 47 6.56 29.08 -13.33
C ARG A 47 6.83 27.77 -12.58
N ARG A 48 5.86 26.86 -12.51
CA ARG A 48 6.06 25.52 -11.91
C ARG A 48 6.95 24.62 -12.76
N MET A 49 6.82 24.70 -14.08
CA MET A 49 7.68 23.95 -15.01
C MET A 49 9.13 24.44 -15.00
N GLY A 50 9.34 25.76 -14.97
CA GLY A 50 10.68 26.35 -14.81
C GLY A 50 11.39 25.95 -13.50
N ARG A 51 10.64 25.91 -12.37
CA ARG A 51 11.19 25.46 -11.07
C ARG A 51 11.52 23.96 -11.07
N ARG A 52 10.74 23.12 -11.76
CA ARG A 52 11.04 21.68 -11.90
C ARG A 52 12.27 21.42 -12.76
N LEU A 53 12.47 22.18 -13.84
CA LEU A 53 13.65 22.07 -14.69
C LEU A 53 14.93 22.54 -13.96
N LEU A 54 14.85 23.57 -13.12
CA LEU A 54 15.97 24.02 -12.28
C LEU A 54 16.31 23.00 -11.19
N ALA A 55 15.30 22.37 -10.57
CA ALA A 55 15.51 21.31 -9.59
C ALA A 55 16.13 20.06 -10.23
N LEU A 56 15.70 19.69 -11.44
CA LEU A 56 16.28 18.56 -12.19
C LEU A 56 17.74 18.83 -12.56
N GLY A 57 18.07 20.05 -12.98
CA GLY A 57 19.46 20.47 -13.28
C GLY A 57 20.37 20.41 -12.06
N ALA A 58 19.90 20.88 -10.89
CA ALA A 58 20.63 20.79 -9.63
C ALA A 58 20.83 19.34 -9.16
N PHE A 59 19.84 18.49 -9.34
CA PHE A 59 19.93 17.07 -9.02
C PHE A 59 20.94 16.33 -9.90
N LEU A 60 20.97 16.60 -11.21
CA LEU A 60 21.95 15.99 -12.12
C LEU A 60 23.39 16.46 -11.82
N LEU A 61 23.58 17.71 -11.40
CA LEU A 61 24.89 18.21 -10.97
C LEU A 61 25.36 17.57 -9.65
N ALA A 62 24.43 17.31 -8.71
CA ALA A 62 24.72 16.59 -7.47
C ALA A 62 25.12 15.13 -7.74
N LEU A 63 24.43 14.44 -8.64
CA LEU A 63 24.79 13.07 -9.05
C LEU A 63 26.16 12.99 -9.73
N ALA A 64 26.52 13.96 -10.58
CA ALA A 64 27.85 14.03 -11.19
C ALA A 64 28.95 14.28 -10.16
N GLY A 65 28.66 15.05 -9.09
CA GLY A 65 29.57 15.27 -7.96
C GLY A 65 29.83 14.01 -7.13
N VAL A 66 28.75 13.26 -6.85
CA VAL A 66 28.84 11.97 -6.11
C VAL A 66 29.63 10.93 -6.92
N TRP A 67 29.43 10.88 -8.24
CA TRP A 67 30.15 9.93 -9.11
C TRP A 67 31.66 10.22 -9.17
N ARG A 68 32.08 11.50 -9.16
CA ARG A 68 33.49 11.89 -9.11
C ARG A 68 34.14 11.56 -7.77
N LEU A 69 33.41 11.72 -6.65
CA LEU A 69 33.92 11.38 -5.32
C LEU A 69 34.07 9.86 -5.12
N SER A 70 33.14 9.06 -5.66
CA SER A 70 33.23 7.58 -5.59
C SER A 70 34.38 7.03 -6.47
N ALA A 71 34.64 7.62 -7.62
CA ALA A 71 35.78 7.24 -8.46
C ALA A 71 37.14 7.49 -7.77
N TRP A 72 37.27 8.64 -7.07
CA TRP A 72 38.49 8.99 -6.32
C TRP A 72 38.74 8.10 -5.10
N ALA A 73 37.65 7.69 -4.41
CA ALA A 73 37.71 6.75 -3.29
C ALA A 73 38.12 5.33 -3.73
N ALA A 74 37.69 4.90 -4.92
CA ALA A 74 38.04 3.60 -5.48
C ALA A 74 39.54 3.49 -5.88
N GLU A 75 40.10 4.57 -6.43
CA GLU A 75 41.55 4.63 -6.74
C GLU A 75 42.43 4.64 -5.49
N GLY A 76 42.01 5.37 -4.42
CA GLY A 76 42.70 5.35 -3.13
C GLY A 76 42.71 4.01 -2.43
N MET A 77 41.63 3.23 -2.55
CA MET A 77 41.49 1.91 -1.93
C MET A 77 42.33 0.84 -2.66
N GLN A 78 42.48 0.93 -3.97
CA GLN A 78 43.33 0.00 -4.74
C GLN A 78 44.85 0.21 -4.45
N ALA A 79 45.27 1.39 -4.06
CA ALA A 79 46.66 1.67 -3.66
C ALA A 79 46.99 1.05 -2.29
N LEU A 80 46.05 1.02 -1.35
CA LEU A 80 46.19 0.44 0.00
C LEU A 80 46.20 -1.10 0.02
N LEU A 81 45.64 -1.73 -0.99
CA LEU A 81 45.55 -3.19 -1.08
C LEU A 81 46.80 -3.85 -1.70
N LYS A 82 47.76 -3.08 -2.18
CA LYS A 82 48.99 -3.61 -2.81
C LYS A 82 50.15 -3.94 -1.86
N GLU A 83 50.03 -3.60 -0.58
CA GLU A 83 51.15 -3.77 0.40
C GLU A 83 50.76 -4.61 1.64
N ALA A 84 50.03 -5.69 1.53
CA ALA A 84 49.86 -6.61 2.64
C ALA A 84 50.51 -7.97 2.35
N PRO A 85 51.47 -8.46 3.20
CA PRO A 85 52.04 -9.79 3.00
C PRO A 85 51.03 -10.87 3.27
N SER A 86 51.01 -11.85 2.37
CA SER A 86 50.12 -13.01 2.38
C SER A 86 50.38 -13.90 3.59
N ALA A 87 49.57 -13.85 4.63
CA ALA A 87 49.46 -14.89 5.63
C ALA A 87 48.56 -16.03 5.09
N PRO A 88 48.81 -17.30 5.39
CA PRO A 88 47.98 -18.39 4.90
C PRO A 88 46.60 -18.31 5.56
N VAL A 89 45.60 -17.95 4.77
CA VAL A 89 44.20 -17.98 5.18
C VAL A 89 43.75 -19.42 5.25
N SER A 90 43.54 -19.92 6.47
CA SER A 90 42.74 -21.13 6.69
C SER A 90 41.38 -20.94 6.06
N ARG A 91 41.04 -21.79 5.11
CA ARG A 91 39.74 -21.81 4.41
C ARG A 91 38.64 -21.87 5.43
N PRO A 92 37.71 -20.89 5.46
CA PRO A 92 36.48 -21.09 6.22
C PRO A 92 35.75 -22.30 5.69
N ALA A 93 35.25 -23.13 6.59
CA ALA A 93 34.41 -24.27 6.23
C ALA A 93 33.31 -23.78 5.27
N GLU A 94 33.16 -24.48 4.16
CA GLU A 94 32.07 -24.35 3.21
C GLU A 94 30.77 -24.29 4.00
N SER A 95 30.15 -23.13 4.07
CA SER A 95 28.77 -23.01 4.55
C SER A 95 27.92 -23.82 3.58
N THR A 96 27.49 -24.96 4.02
CA THR A 96 26.46 -25.77 3.36
C THR A 96 25.34 -24.80 2.99
N PRO A 97 24.87 -24.77 1.71
CA PRO A 97 23.71 -23.96 1.36
C PRO A 97 22.61 -24.36 2.32
N ALA A 98 21.98 -23.36 2.96
CA ALA A 98 20.86 -23.59 3.85
C ALA A 98 19.87 -24.49 3.10
N SER A 99 19.64 -25.68 3.64
CA SER A 99 18.67 -26.63 3.13
C SER A 99 17.39 -25.86 2.85
N ALA A 100 16.86 -25.98 1.64
CA ALA A 100 15.54 -25.43 1.32
C ALA A 100 14.59 -25.79 2.45
N PRO A 101 13.79 -24.83 2.98
CA PRO A 101 12.93 -25.09 4.11
C PRO A 101 12.01 -26.25 3.76
N ALA A 102 11.89 -27.19 4.71
CA ALA A 102 10.91 -28.26 4.59
C ALA A 102 9.55 -27.61 4.38
N ALA A 103 8.84 -27.99 3.31
CA ALA A 103 7.56 -27.42 2.87
C ALA A 103 6.38 -27.69 3.84
N GLU A 104 6.65 -27.89 5.13
CA GLU A 104 5.67 -28.23 6.16
C GLU A 104 5.49 -27.13 7.22
N SER A 105 6.17 -25.98 7.09
CA SER A 105 6.00 -24.89 8.04
C SER A 105 4.75 -24.08 7.68
N TRP A 106 3.83 -23.94 8.63
CA TRP A 106 2.55 -23.21 8.45
C TRP A 106 2.78 -21.77 7.97
N GLU A 107 3.88 -21.12 8.35
CA GLU A 107 4.25 -19.77 7.95
C GLU A 107 4.49 -19.68 6.42
N LEU A 108 4.89 -20.78 5.82
CA LEU A 108 5.28 -20.85 4.40
C LEU A 108 4.15 -21.38 3.49
N THR A 109 2.95 -21.61 4.02
CA THR A 109 1.80 -22.00 3.21
C THR A 109 1.55 -20.96 2.13
N LEU A 110 1.77 -21.32 0.86
CA LEU A 110 1.52 -20.45 -0.28
C LEU A 110 0.02 -20.42 -0.57
N VAL A 111 -0.55 -19.22 -0.68
CA VAL A 111 -1.92 -18.99 -1.14
C VAL A 111 -1.90 -17.89 -2.19
N ASN A 112 -2.33 -18.22 -3.40
CA ASN A 112 -2.47 -17.32 -4.55
C ASN A 112 -3.45 -17.93 -5.57
N ALA A 113 -3.55 -17.36 -6.77
CA ALA A 113 -4.49 -17.82 -7.79
C ALA A 113 -4.32 -19.31 -8.18
N ASP A 114 -3.09 -19.81 -8.16
CA ASP A 114 -2.74 -21.19 -8.52
C ASP A 114 -2.70 -22.14 -7.31
N HIS A 115 -2.59 -21.59 -6.10
CA HIS A 115 -2.52 -22.30 -4.84
C HIS A 115 -3.67 -21.83 -3.92
N PRO A 116 -4.84 -22.44 -4.01
CA PRO A 116 -5.97 -22.03 -3.15
C PRO A 116 -5.73 -22.39 -1.68
N LEU A 117 -6.44 -21.70 -0.80
CA LEU A 117 -6.42 -21.95 0.64
C LEU A 117 -6.71 -23.44 0.92
N PRO A 118 -5.86 -24.14 1.70
CA PRO A 118 -6.13 -25.54 2.05
C PRO A 118 -7.50 -25.72 2.71
N ALA A 119 -8.25 -26.75 2.29
CA ALA A 119 -9.63 -26.94 2.73
C ALA A 119 -9.76 -27.22 4.24
N ASP A 120 -8.71 -27.73 4.87
CA ASP A 120 -8.59 -28.05 6.28
C ASP A 120 -7.86 -26.94 7.08
N TRP A 121 -7.52 -25.81 6.45
CA TRP A 121 -6.87 -24.71 7.13
C TRP A 121 -7.76 -24.14 8.24
N GLN A 122 -7.20 -24.09 9.43
CA GLN A 122 -7.87 -23.52 10.61
C GLN A 122 -7.09 -22.32 11.10
N VAL A 123 -7.78 -21.21 11.32
CA VAL A 123 -7.22 -20.00 11.89
C VAL A 123 -7.91 -19.66 13.21
N GLN A 124 -7.11 -19.42 14.23
CA GLN A 124 -7.59 -18.86 15.50
C GLN A 124 -7.25 -17.37 15.48
N THR A 125 -8.26 -16.54 15.47
CA THR A 125 -8.08 -15.10 15.34
C THR A 125 -8.14 -14.39 16.67
N VAL A 126 -7.35 -13.33 16.78
CA VAL A 126 -7.36 -12.38 17.91
C VAL A 126 -7.61 -10.96 17.35
N GLU A 127 -8.40 -10.20 18.09
CA GLU A 127 -8.65 -8.79 17.74
C GLU A 127 -7.43 -7.92 18.09
N VAL A 128 -7.09 -7.01 17.18
CA VAL A 128 -6.05 -6.00 17.37
C VAL A 128 -6.69 -4.60 17.48
N ALA A 129 -5.88 -3.60 17.82
CA ALA A 129 -6.36 -2.22 17.92
C ALA A 129 -6.98 -1.79 16.58
N GLY A 130 -8.20 -1.24 16.63
CA GLY A 130 -8.97 -0.85 15.46
C GLY A 130 -10.10 -1.83 15.10
N GLY A 131 -10.20 -2.99 15.77
CA GLY A 131 -11.26 -3.98 15.58
C GLY A 131 -10.95 -5.02 14.48
N GLU A 132 -9.81 -4.91 13.81
CA GLU A 132 -9.33 -5.92 12.86
C GLU A 132 -8.87 -7.18 13.59
N ARG A 133 -8.83 -8.31 12.87
CA ARG A 133 -8.42 -9.61 13.43
C ARG A 133 -7.19 -10.13 12.67
N VAL A 134 -6.32 -10.84 13.38
CA VAL A 134 -5.17 -11.55 12.82
C VAL A 134 -5.09 -12.96 13.40
N ASP A 135 -4.35 -13.85 12.76
CA ASP A 135 -4.01 -15.13 13.37
C ASP A 135 -3.25 -14.89 14.68
N GLU A 136 -3.65 -15.55 15.77
CA GLU A 136 -3.02 -15.36 17.07
C GLU A 136 -1.52 -15.66 17.09
N ARG A 137 -1.06 -16.54 16.19
CA ARG A 137 0.35 -16.94 16.07
C ARG A 137 1.25 -15.80 15.59
N ILE A 138 0.74 -14.87 14.77
CA ILE A 138 1.54 -13.74 14.28
C ILE A 138 1.47 -12.50 15.19
N LEU A 139 0.54 -12.46 16.16
CA LEU A 139 0.33 -11.29 17.02
C LEU A 139 1.60 -10.82 17.73
N PRO A 140 2.43 -11.69 18.34
CA PRO A 140 3.63 -11.24 19.04
C PRO A 140 4.64 -10.53 18.09
N ALA A 141 4.81 -11.06 16.89
CA ALA A 141 5.69 -10.48 15.87
C ALA A 141 5.15 -9.13 15.35
N LEU A 142 3.84 -9.05 15.12
CA LEU A 142 3.17 -7.82 14.70
C LEU A 142 3.27 -6.72 15.77
N GLN A 143 3.12 -7.07 17.05
CA GLN A 143 3.30 -6.12 18.15
C GLN A 143 4.73 -5.58 18.20
N GLN A 144 5.74 -6.45 18.08
CA GLN A 144 7.15 -6.03 18.06
C GLN A 144 7.45 -5.10 16.89
N LEU A 145 6.97 -5.42 15.68
CA LEU A 145 7.08 -4.56 14.50
C LEU A 145 6.46 -3.17 14.76
N PHE A 146 5.26 -3.13 15.33
CA PHE A 146 4.55 -1.88 15.61
C PHE A 146 5.21 -1.06 16.71
N ASP A 147 5.74 -1.70 17.73
CA ASP A 147 6.44 -1.03 18.83
C ASP A 147 7.76 -0.42 18.35
N ALA A 148 8.50 -1.13 17.48
CA ALA A 148 9.70 -0.60 16.85
C ALA A 148 9.39 0.63 15.96
N ALA A 149 8.37 0.55 15.12
CA ALA A 149 7.95 1.70 14.32
C ALA A 149 7.56 2.91 15.18
N ARG A 150 6.82 2.67 16.27
CA ARG A 150 6.43 3.74 17.22
C ARG A 150 7.61 4.36 17.94
N ALA A 151 8.65 3.59 18.22
CA ALA A 151 9.88 4.11 18.84
C ALA A 151 10.59 5.13 17.93
N GLU A 152 10.37 5.05 16.61
CA GLU A 152 10.86 6.01 15.62
C GLU A 152 9.82 7.11 15.26
N GLY A 153 8.71 7.17 16.01
CA GLY A 153 7.67 8.19 15.80
C GLY A 153 6.71 7.89 14.66
N LEU A 154 6.72 6.66 14.15
CA LEU A 154 5.78 6.17 13.15
C LEU A 154 4.61 5.46 13.84
N TYR A 155 3.41 5.61 13.31
CA TYR A 155 2.19 5.11 13.95
C TYR A 155 1.43 4.17 13.01
N PRO A 156 1.85 2.89 12.90
CA PRO A 156 1.17 1.90 12.09
C PRO A 156 -0.17 1.49 12.73
N VAL A 157 -1.15 1.25 11.85
CA VAL A 157 -2.42 0.60 12.20
C VAL A 157 -2.67 -0.56 11.24
N VAL A 158 -3.36 -1.60 11.72
CA VAL A 158 -3.88 -2.65 10.85
C VAL A 158 -5.13 -2.10 10.17
N ALA A 159 -5.06 -1.85 8.88
CA ALA A 159 -6.17 -1.37 8.06
C ALA A 159 -7.05 -2.52 7.57
N SER A 160 -6.49 -3.72 7.43
CA SER A 160 -7.19 -4.96 7.15
C SER A 160 -6.36 -6.14 7.63
N GLY A 161 -7.00 -7.08 8.33
CA GLY A 161 -6.40 -8.31 8.84
C GLY A 161 -7.03 -9.55 8.22
N TRP A 162 -7.41 -10.53 9.05
CA TRP A 162 -8.09 -11.74 8.61
C TRP A 162 -9.48 -11.45 8.07
N ARG A 163 -9.82 -12.12 6.97
CA ARG A 163 -11.13 -12.00 6.30
C ARG A 163 -11.75 -13.38 6.14
N THR A 164 -13.07 -13.46 6.24
CA THR A 164 -13.83 -14.61 5.77
C THR A 164 -13.88 -14.63 4.24
N GLY A 165 -14.13 -15.80 3.66
CA GLY A 165 -14.35 -15.90 2.21
C GLY A 165 -15.55 -15.08 1.71
N GLU A 166 -16.55 -14.80 2.59
CA GLU A 166 -17.68 -13.91 2.29
C GLU A 166 -17.24 -12.46 2.18
N GLU A 167 -16.46 -11.98 3.16
CA GLU A 167 -15.88 -10.62 3.15
C GLU A 167 -14.96 -10.43 1.93
N GLN A 168 -14.13 -11.43 1.61
CA GLN A 168 -13.26 -11.39 0.43
C GLN A 168 -14.07 -11.32 -0.87
N ARG A 169 -15.21 -12.03 -0.97
CA ARG A 169 -16.10 -11.97 -2.12
C ARG A 169 -16.70 -10.57 -2.27
N GLN A 170 -17.19 -9.98 -1.18
CA GLN A 170 -17.76 -8.64 -1.21
C GLN A 170 -16.73 -7.60 -1.68
N ILE A 171 -15.49 -7.67 -1.19
CA ILE A 171 -14.39 -6.78 -1.62
C ILE A 171 -14.12 -6.92 -3.12
N MET A 172 -14.12 -8.15 -3.65
CA MET A 172 -13.94 -8.39 -5.08
C MET A 172 -15.11 -7.81 -5.89
N GLU A 173 -16.34 -8.03 -5.46
CA GLU A 173 -17.54 -7.51 -6.14
C GLU A 173 -17.56 -5.97 -6.15
N ASP A 174 -17.25 -5.34 -5.04
CA ASP A 174 -17.14 -3.88 -4.92
C ASP A 174 -16.05 -3.33 -5.86
N LYS A 175 -14.91 -4.02 -5.96
CA LYS A 175 -13.83 -3.62 -6.86
C LYS A 175 -14.21 -3.75 -8.33
N VAL A 176 -14.90 -4.82 -8.71
CA VAL A 176 -15.45 -5.03 -10.06
C VAL A 176 -16.45 -3.93 -10.39
N GLU A 177 -17.39 -3.64 -9.47
CA GLU A 177 -18.39 -2.60 -9.68
C GLU A 177 -17.75 -1.21 -9.83
N ALA A 178 -16.70 -0.90 -9.08
CA ALA A 178 -15.95 0.34 -9.24
C ALA A 178 -15.39 0.49 -10.68
N TYR A 179 -14.78 -0.55 -11.23
CA TYR A 179 -14.31 -0.53 -12.64
C TYR A 179 -15.45 -0.43 -13.64
N ARG A 180 -16.61 -1.05 -13.37
CA ARG A 180 -17.80 -0.90 -14.22
C ARG A 180 -18.30 0.54 -14.25
N GLN A 181 -18.29 1.22 -13.11
CA GLN A 181 -18.64 2.65 -13.01
C GLN A 181 -17.66 3.54 -13.75
N GLU A 182 -16.41 3.13 -13.90
CA GLU A 182 -15.40 3.78 -14.75
C GLU A 182 -15.61 3.49 -16.25
N GLY A 183 -16.57 2.61 -16.62
CA GLY A 183 -16.95 2.28 -17.99
C GLY A 183 -16.31 1.02 -18.57
N TYR A 184 -15.67 0.20 -17.72
CA TYR A 184 -15.14 -1.10 -18.18
C TYR A 184 -16.28 -2.10 -18.46
N PRO A 185 -16.21 -2.86 -19.55
CA PRO A 185 -17.05 -4.07 -19.74
C PRO A 185 -16.82 -5.06 -18.61
N GLU A 186 -17.83 -5.88 -18.29
CA GLU A 186 -17.81 -6.82 -17.16
C GLU A 186 -16.54 -7.68 -17.08
N ASP A 187 -16.17 -8.32 -18.21
CA ASP A 187 -14.99 -9.20 -18.24
C ASP A 187 -13.68 -8.44 -17.99
N LEU A 188 -13.55 -7.24 -18.52
CA LEU A 188 -12.37 -6.40 -18.30
C LEU A 188 -12.36 -5.81 -16.89
N ALA A 189 -13.53 -5.50 -16.33
CA ALA A 189 -13.64 -5.05 -14.94
C ALA A 189 -13.18 -6.14 -13.97
N ARG A 190 -13.57 -7.41 -14.19
CA ARG A 190 -13.10 -8.55 -13.40
C ARG A 190 -11.59 -8.77 -13.52
N GLN A 191 -11.04 -8.71 -14.73
CA GLN A 191 -9.60 -8.82 -14.95
C GLN A 191 -8.82 -7.71 -14.27
N ALA A 192 -9.31 -6.46 -14.37
CA ALA A 192 -8.67 -5.32 -13.71
C ALA A 192 -8.76 -5.41 -12.19
N ALA A 193 -9.89 -5.87 -11.65
CA ALA A 193 -10.08 -6.08 -10.22
C ALA A 193 -9.14 -7.17 -9.67
N ALA A 194 -8.98 -8.29 -10.39
CA ALA A 194 -8.12 -9.42 -9.99
C ALA A 194 -6.62 -9.05 -9.86
N ARG A 195 -6.19 -7.94 -10.43
CA ARG A 195 -4.83 -7.42 -10.24
C ARG A 195 -4.61 -6.75 -8.88
N TRP A 196 -5.66 -6.48 -8.14
CA TRP A 196 -5.64 -5.77 -6.86
C TRP A 196 -6.29 -6.55 -5.72
N VAL A 197 -7.18 -7.46 -6.05
CA VAL A 197 -7.96 -8.21 -5.07
C VAL A 197 -7.94 -9.68 -5.48
N ALA A 198 -7.44 -10.54 -4.62
CA ALA A 198 -7.45 -11.98 -4.82
C ALA A 198 -8.89 -12.51 -4.83
N GLN A 199 -9.14 -13.58 -5.60
CA GLN A 199 -10.42 -14.27 -5.59
C GLN A 199 -10.68 -14.92 -4.22
N PRO A 200 -11.94 -15.06 -3.79
CA PRO A 200 -12.27 -15.83 -2.60
C PRO A 200 -11.65 -17.23 -2.65
N GLY A 201 -11.06 -17.65 -1.54
CA GLY A 201 -10.33 -18.91 -1.44
C GLY A 201 -8.87 -18.85 -1.95
N THR A 202 -8.40 -17.67 -2.40
CA THR A 202 -7.00 -17.48 -2.86
C THR A 202 -6.32 -16.25 -2.25
N SER A 203 -6.89 -15.74 -1.16
CA SER A 203 -6.38 -14.55 -0.46
C SER A 203 -5.58 -14.94 0.78
N GLU A 204 -4.41 -14.34 0.95
CA GLU A 204 -3.59 -14.50 2.16
C GLU A 204 -4.24 -13.90 3.42
N HIS A 205 -5.22 -12.99 3.25
CA HIS A 205 -6.05 -12.53 4.36
C HIS A 205 -6.97 -13.63 4.90
N GLU A 206 -7.48 -14.53 4.05
CA GLU A 206 -8.25 -15.69 4.49
C GLU A 206 -7.36 -16.73 5.22
N LEU A 207 -6.06 -16.74 4.88
CA LEU A 207 -5.06 -17.54 5.60
C LEU A 207 -4.77 -16.99 7.02
N GLY A 208 -5.02 -15.69 7.26
CA GLY A 208 -4.78 -15.02 8.54
C GLY A 208 -3.34 -14.53 8.75
N LEU A 209 -2.46 -14.75 7.78
CA LEU A 209 -1.02 -14.44 7.88
C LEU A 209 -0.63 -13.14 7.16
N ALA A 210 -1.57 -12.45 6.54
CA ALA A 210 -1.36 -11.17 5.90
C ALA A 210 -2.07 -10.03 6.64
N VAL A 211 -1.45 -8.87 6.62
CA VAL A 211 -1.97 -7.63 7.17
C VAL A 211 -1.71 -6.46 6.22
N ASP A 212 -2.73 -5.63 6.02
CA ASP A 212 -2.56 -4.33 5.39
C ASP A 212 -2.21 -3.31 6.48
N ILE A 213 -1.01 -2.77 6.42
CA ILE A 213 -0.47 -1.82 7.41
C ILE A 213 -0.50 -0.43 6.79
N ASN A 214 -1.28 0.47 7.40
CA ASN A 214 -1.35 1.86 6.99
C ASN A 214 -0.87 2.80 8.11
N PRO A 215 -0.45 4.03 7.77
CA PRO A 215 -0.22 5.05 8.78
C PRO A 215 -1.54 5.46 9.44
N ASP A 216 -1.52 5.76 10.73
CA ASP A 216 -2.62 6.43 11.40
C ASP A 216 -2.83 7.81 10.78
N ALA A 217 -3.99 8.02 10.12
CA ALA A 217 -4.30 9.24 9.40
C ALA A 217 -4.28 10.51 10.28
N SER A 218 -4.46 10.36 11.60
CA SER A 218 -4.41 11.46 12.56
C SER A 218 -2.99 11.90 12.91
N MET A 219 -1.99 11.06 12.64
CA MET A 219 -0.59 11.28 13.01
C MET A 219 0.31 11.74 11.85
N GLY A 220 -0.16 11.69 10.60
CA GLY A 220 0.49 12.32 9.45
C GLY A 220 1.75 11.64 8.91
N THR A 221 1.98 10.36 9.20
CA THR A 221 3.22 9.62 8.84
C THR A 221 3.09 8.79 7.56
N GLY A 222 2.59 9.38 6.48
CA GLY A 222 2.26 8.71 5.21
C GLY A 222 3.36 7.81 4.61
N GLN A 223 4.14 8.34 3.67
CA GLN A 223 5.14 7.58 2.92
C GLN A 223 6.28 7.05 3.81
N GLU A 224 6.66 7.80 4.85
CA GLU A 224 7.74 7.43 5.77
C GLU A 224 7.52 6.07 6.44
N LEU A 225 6.26 5.72 6.76
CA LEU A 225 5.93 4.40 7.32
C LEU A 225 6.19 3.28 6.30
N TYR A 226 5.79 3.46 5.03
CA TYR A 226 6.00 2.43 4.02
C TYR A 226 7.49 2.24 3.69
N ASP A 227 8.28 3.32 3.70
CA ASP A 227 9.71 3.25 3.49
C ASP A 227 10.38 2.51 4.67
N TRP A 228 10.00 2.81 5.90
CA TRP A 228 10.48 2.13 7.09
C TRP A 228 10.08 0.64 7.13
N LEU A 229 8.84 0.32 6.81
CA LEU A 229 8.38 -1.08 6.75
C LEU A 229 9.15 -1.89 5.70
N LEU A 230 9.47 -1.29 4.54
CA LEU A 230 10.26 -1.95 3.51
C LEU A 230 11.67 -2.29 4.00
N GLU A 231 12.26 -1.44 4.85
CA GLU A 231 13.60 -1.64 5.39
C GLU A 231 13.65 -2.59 6.58
N HIS A 232 12.60 -2.65 7.42
CA HIS A 232 12.65 -3.29 8.74
C HIS A 232 11.67 -4.44 8.97
N ALA A 233 10.59 -4.59 8.19
CA ALA A 233 9.55 -5.58 8.49
C ALA A 233 10.09 -7.02 8.52
N TRP A 234 11.10 -7.34 7.73
CA TRP A 234 11.74 -8.65 7.68
C TRP A 234 12.39 -9.07 8.99
N GLU A 235 12.85 -8.11 9.80
CA GLU A 235 13.43 -8.37 11.14
C GLU A 235 12.42 -9.01 12.08
N TYR A 236 11.14 -8.77 11.83
CA TYR A 236 9.99 -9.28 12.59
C TYR A 236 9.25 -10.43 11.88
N GLY A 237 9.83 -10.96 10.81
CA GLY A 237 9.27 -12.09 10.08
C GLY A 237 8.23 -11.74 9.03
N PHE A 238 8.07 -10.47 8.68
CA PHE A 238 7.15 -10.01 7.64
C PHE A 238 7.89 -9.63 6.38
N ILE A 239 7.31 -9.95 5.23
CA ILE A 239 7.79 -9.50 3.91
C ILE A 239 6.77 -8.58 3.25
N LYS A 240 7.26 -7.61 2.47
CA LYS A 240 6.43 -6.92 1.48
C LYS A 240 6.04 -7.95 0.41
N ARG A 241 4.77 -8.34 0.39
CA ARG A 241 4.31 -9.48 -0.40
C ARG A 241 4.28 -9.25 -1.91
N TYR A 242 3.90 -8.05 -2.33
CA TYR A 242 3.67 -7.68 -3.73
C TYR A 242 4.55 -6.50 -4.15
N PRO A 243 5.86 -6.71 -4.38
CA PRO A 243 6.75 -5.66 -4.88
C PRO A 243 6.53 -5.42 -6.38
N ALA A 244 6.86 -4.21 -6.84
CA ALA A 244 6.55 -3.74 -8.20
C ALA A 244 7.25 -4.54 -9.32
N ASP A 245 8.40 -5.10 -9.04
CA ASP A 245 9.23 -5.89 -9.96
C ASP A 245 8.85 -7.37 -10.02
N LYS A 246 7.88 -7.83 -9.21
CA LYS A 246 7.43 -9.22 -9.14
C LYS A 246 5.98 -9.44 -9.60
N VAL A 247 5.36 -8.42 -10.20
CA VAL A 247 3.96 -8.47 -10.66
C VAL A 247 3.70 -9.62 -11.63
N ASP A 248 4.66 -9.94 -12.49
CA ASP A 248 4.51 -11.01 -13.49
C ASP A 248 4.54 -12.41 -12.83
N ILE A 249 5.08 -12.54 -11.62
CA ILE A 249 5.12 -13.79 -10.85
C ILE A 249 3.94 -13.88 -9.91
N THR A 250 3.69 -12.82 -9.12
CA THR A 250 2.66 -12.81 -8.09
C THR A 250 1.25 -12.61 -8.64
N GLY A 251 1.11 -12.06 -9.86
CA GLY A 251 -0.17 -11.70 -10.48
C GLY A 251 -0.84 -10.47 -9.87
N ILE A 252 -0.33 -9.93 -8.76
CA ILE A 252 -0.90 -8.80 -8.02
C ILE A 252 -0.06 -7.53 -8.24
N ALA A 253 -0.72 -6.40 -8.37
CA ALA A 253 -0.08 -5.09 -8.49
C ALA A 253 0.74 -4.73 -7.24
N ASN A 254 1.66 -3.75 -7.35
CA ASN A 254 2.43 -3.32 -6.19
C ASN A 254 1.56 -2.75 -5.08
N GLU A 255 1.66 -3.34 -3.91
CA GLU A 255 0.92 -2.97 -2.71
C GLU A 255 1.90 -2.62 -1.58
N PRO A 256 2.20 -1.34 -1.32
CA PRO A 256 3.13 -0.94 -0.28
C PRO A 256 2.62 -1.19 1.15
N TRP A 257 1.34 -1.46 1.31
CA TRP A 257 0.69 -1.72 2.60
C TRP A 257 0.61 -3.21 2.95
N HIS A 258 0.67 -4.13 2.00
CA HIS A 258 0.41 -5.56 2.20
C HIS A 258 1.66 -6.31 2.64
N TYR A 259 1.64 -6.78 3.89
CA TYR A 259 2.74 -7.53 4.51
C TYR A 259 2.28 -8.93 4.89
N ARG A 260 3.10 -9.94 4.50
CA ARG A 260 2.88 -11.35 4.80
C ARG A 260 3.88 -11.83 5.82
N TYR A 261 3.38 -12.49 6.89
CA TYR A 261 4.23 -13.20 7.84
C TYR A 261 4.70 -14.53 7.26
N VAL A 262 6.01 -14.75 7.27
CA VAL A 262 6.69 -15.97 6.78
C VAL A 262 7.72 -16.50 7.78
N GLY A 263 7.76 -15.93 8.98
CA GLY A 263 8.79 -16.21 9.98
C GLY A 263 10.12 -15.49 9.72
N PRO A 264 10.92 -15.22 10.79
CA PRO A 264 12.13 -14.38 10.66
C PRO A 264 13.18 -14.93 9.73
N GLN A 265 13.36 -16.27 9.69
CA GLN A 265 14.37 -16.89 8.85
C GLN A 265 14.05 -16.75 7.35
N ALA A 266 12.82 -17.05 6.97
CA ALA A 266 12.37 -16.92 5.58
C ALA A 266 12.29 -15.44 5.15
N ALA A 267 11.76 -14.56 6.01
CA ALA A 267 11.68 -13.13 5.73
C ALA A 267 13.06 -12.54 5.43
N ARG A 268 14.06 -12.88 6.23
CA ARG A 268 15.43 -12.47 6.01
C ARG A 268 15.97 -12.96 4.65
N ALA A 269 15.84 -14.26 4.38
CA ALA A 269 16.36 -14.85 3.14
C ALA A 269 15.69 -14.28 1.89
N ILE A 270 14.37 -14.06 1.92
CA ILE A 270 13.57 -13.44 0.85
C ILE A 270 14.04 -12.02 0.60
N THR A 271 14.19 -11.22 1.66
CA THR A 271 14.62 -9.82 1.54
C THR A 271 16.05 -9.66 1.08
N GLU A 272 17.02 -10.42 1.65
CA GLU A 272 18.43 -10.37 1.27
C GLU A 272 18.68 -10.79 -0.18
N GLN A 273 17.86 -11.69 -0.71
CA GLN A 273 17.99 -12.20 -2.08
C GLN A 273 17.09 -11.47 -3.09
N GLY A 274 16.21 -10.57 -2.65
CA GLY A 274 15.29 -9.84 -3.51
C GLY A 274 14.24 -10.76 -4.18
N LEU A 275 13.78 -11.79 -3.47
CA LEU A 275 12.81 -12.75 -3.95
C LEU A 275 11.38 -12.36 -3.58
N CYS A 276 10.37 -12.93 -4.26
CA CYS A 276 9.02 -13.05 -3.73
C CYS A 276 8.82 -14.44 -3.08
N LEU A 277 7.67 -14.68 -2.47
CA LEU A 277 7.41 -15.93 -1.77
C LEU A 277 7.40 -17.13 -2.73
N GLU A 278 6.84 -16.97 -3.92
CA GLU A 278 6.81 -17.99 -4.97
C GLU A 278 8.23 -18.43 -5.38
N GLU A 279 9.12 -17.46 -5.60
CA GLU A 279 10.53 -17.75 -5.96
C GLU A 279 11.25 -18.46 -4.81
N TYR A 280 11.04 -18.01 -3.57
CA TYR A 280 11.66 -18.64 -2.40
C TYR A 280 11.23 -20.09 -2.19
N LEU A 281 9.98 -20.42 -2.53
CA LEU A 281 9.42 -21.77 -2.45
C LEU A 281 9.70 -22.61 -3.70
N GLY A 282 10.32 -22.05 -4.76
CA GLY A 282 10.54 -22.72 -6.04
C GLY A 282 9.23 -23.01 -6.79
N GLN A 283 8.22 -22.14 -6.65
CA GLN A 283 6.90 -22.25 -7.25
C GLN A 283 6.55 -21.03 -8.13
N ALA A 284 7.58 -20.38 -8.69
CA ALA A 284 7.47 -19.25 -9.60
C ALA A 284 7.33 -19.66 -11.06
#